data_9ad257b3243c267b7aa7a9fac813e08a
#
_entry.id   9ad257b3243c267b7aa7a9fac813e08a
#
_cell.length_a   1.000
_cell.length_b   1.000
_cell.length_c   1.000
_cell.angle_alpha   90.00
_cell.angle_beta   90.00
_cell.angle_gamma   90.00
#
_symmetry.space_group_name_H-M   'P 1'
#
loop_
_entity.id
_entity.type
_entity.pdbx_description
1 polymer ?
#
loop_
_entity_poly.entity_id
_entity_poly.type
_entity_poly.pdbx_seq_one_letter_code
_entity_poly.pdbx_strand_id
1 'polypeptide(L)'
;MKLILLGPPGAGKGTQAEVLTKKLGIETISTGVMLRAAMREGTELGKLAKEYIDAGKLVPDEVVVGIVKERLSQDDCKNGFILDGFPRTIPQAEALGAAGVEIDKVLSLEVDDEIIVERLTGRRECKACGTPYHIKNKPVPANGKCVCGGEIIQRLKEFLVQI
;
A
#
# COMPACT_ATOMS: atom_id res chain seq x y z
N MET A 1 -8.27 14.68 -9.83
CA MET A 1 -6.82 14.83 -9.59
C MET A 1 -6.19 13.46 -9.38
N LYS A 2 -5.10 13.14 -10.08
CA LYS A 2 -4.41 11.84 -10.03
C LYS A 2 -3.02 12.04 -9.43
N LEU A 3 -2.76 11.43 -8.29
CA LEU A 3 -1.55 11.62 -7.49
C LEU A 3 -0.77 10.32 -7.32
N ILE A 4 0.54 10.43 -7.20
CA ILE A 4 1.43 9.34 -6.76
C ILE A 4 2.10 9.76 -5.47
N LEU A 5 2.10 8.88 -4.46
CA LEU A 5 2.88 9.02 -3.24
C LEU A 5 4.07 8.08 -3.27
N LEU A 6 5.28 8.66 -3.25
CA LEU A 6 6.54 7.95 -3.17
C LEU A 6 7.16 8.12 -1.77
N GLY A 7 8.10 7.28 -1.45
CA GLY A 7 8.85 7.31 -0.20
C GLY A 7 9.03 5.92 0.41
N PRO A 8 9.96 5.76 1.36
CA PRO A 8 10.26 4.47 1.96
C PRO A 8 9.10 3.93 2.81
N PRO A 9 9.10 2.64 3.13
CA PRO A 9 8.21 2.08 4.15
C PRO A 9 8.37 2.85 5.47
N GLY A 10 7.28 3.17 6.15
CA GLY A 10 7.34 3.96 7.38
C GLY A 10 7.37 5.48 7.19
N ALA A 11 7.56 6.02 5.98
CA ALA A 11 7.54 7.47 5.72
C ALA A 11 6.21 8.15 6.06
N GLY A 12 5.11 7.39 6.13
CA GLY A 12 3.78 7.94 6.44
C GLY A 12 2.89 8.13 5.21
N LYS A 13 3.22 7.52 4.07
CA LYS A 13 2.42 7.59 2.84
C LYS A 13 0.93 7.35 3.08
N GLY A 14 0.58 6.21 3.68
CA GLY A 14 -0.81 5.87 3.96
C GLY A 14 -1.52 6.90 4.86
N THR A 15 -0.84 7.48 5.85
CA THR A 15 -1.40 8.53 6.70
C THR A 15 -1.67 9.80 5.91
N GLN A 16 -0.74 10.20 5.03
CA GLN A 16 -0.94 11.36 4.16
C GLN A 16 -2.00 11.09 3.10
N ALA A 17 -2.07 9.88 2.57
CA ALA A 17 -3.13 9.46 1.66
C ALA A 17 -4.52 9.61 2.30
N GLU A 18 -4.72 9.16 3.54
CA GLU A 18 -5.99 9.33 4.26
C GLU A 18 -6.40 10.82 4.40
N VAL A 19 -5.43 11.70 4.65
CA VAL A 19 -5.69 13.15 4.75
C VAL A 19 -6.07 13.74 3.39
N LEU A 20 -5.33 13.36 2.33
CA LEU A 20 -5.57 13.83 0.97
C LEU A 20 -6.91 13.31 0.42
N THR A 21 -7.24 12.05 0.66
CA THR A 21 -8.54 11.46 0.30
C THR A 21 -9.70 12.29 0.87
N LYS A 22 -9.64 12.62 2.15
CA LYS A 22 -10.69 13.43 2.79
C LYS A 22 -10.77 14.86 2.24
N LYS A 23 -9.62 15.45 1.88
CA LYS A 23 -9.57 16.83 1.37
C LYS A 23 -9.97 16.93 -0.10
N LEU A 24 -9.62 15.94 -0.91
CA LEU A 24 -9.78 16.00 -2.36
C LEU A 24 -10.99 15.20 -2.86
N GLY A 25 -11.59 14.36 -2.02
CA GLY A 25 -12.71 13.51 -2.40
C GLY A 25 -12.33 12.46 -3.46
N ILE A 26 -11.09 11.94 -3.42
CA ILE A 26 -10.58 10.94 -4.36
C ILE A 26 -10.10 9.70 -3.60
N GLU A 27 -10.13 8.54 -4.25
CA GLU A 27 -9.82 7.27 -3.61
C GLU A 27 -8.30 7.00 -3.52
N THR A 28 -7.90 6.31 -2.45
CA THR A 28 -6.52 5.82 -2.31
C THR A 28 -6.41 4.38 -2.79
N ILE A 29 -5.49 4.15 -3.71
CA ILE A 29 -5.15 2.85 -4.28
C ILE A 29 -3.78 2.43 -3.75
N SER A 30 -3.77 1.56 -2.76
CA SER A 30 -2.54 1.01 -2.19
C SER A 30 -2.28 -0.38 -2.76
N THR A 31 -1.19 -0.53 -3.53
CA THR A 31 -0.81 -1.82 -4.12
C THR A 31 -0.62 -2.91 -3.07
N GLY A 32 -0.05 -2.57 -1.92
CA GLY A 32 0.10 -3.53 -0.83
C GLY A 32 -1.23 -4.02 -0.26
N VAL A 33 -2.24 -3.15 -0.18
CA VAL A 33 -3.60 -3.53 0.26
C VAL A 33 -4.25 -4.41 -0.79
N MET A 34 -4.16 -4.03 -2.06
CA MET A 34 -4.76 -4.76 -3.18
C MET A 34 -4.17 -6.17 -3.33
N LEU A 35 -2.84 -6.30 -3.31
CA LEU A 35 -2.17 -7.61 -3.35
C LEU A 35 -2.64 -8.52 -2.21
N ARG A 36 -2.73 -7.99 -0.99
CA ARG A 36 -3.23 -8.77 0.15
C ARG A 36 -4.70 -9.14 0.01
N ALA A 37 -5.54 -8.26 -0.53
CA ALA A 37 -6.93 -8.56 -0.82
C ALA A 37 -7.05 -9.66 -1.88
N ALA A 38 -6.36 -9.52 -3.01
CA ALA A 38 -6.34 -10.50 -4.09
C ALA A 38 -5.88 -11.89 -3.61
N MET A 39 -4.82 -11.95 -2.77
CA MET A 39 -4.37 -13.21 -2.17
C MET A 39 -5.41 -13.84 -1.23
N ARG A 40 -6.09 -13.03 -0.45
CA ARG A 40 -7.13 -13.49 0.50
C ARG A 40 -8.37 -13.99 -0.24
N GLU A 41 -8.76 -13.32 -1.31
CA GLU A 41 -9.90 -13.66 -2.16
C GLU A 41 -9.60 -14.82 -3.10
N GLY A 42 -8.31 -15.16 -3.27
CA GLY A 42 -7.88 -16.29 -4.11
C GLY A 42 -8.05 -16.04 -5.60
N THR A 43 -8.00 -14.78 -6.04
CA THR A 43 -7.99 -14.46 -7.48
C THR A 43 -6.77 -15.08 -8.16
N GLU A 44 -6.80 -15.26 -9.48
CA GLU A 44 -5.66 -15.85 -10.22
C GLU A 44 -4.38 -15.03 -10.02
N LEU A 45 -4.46 -13.70 -10.13
CA LEU A 45 -3.33 -12.82 -9.85
C LEU A 45 -2.91 -12.86 -8.37
N GLY A 46 -3.87 -13.02 -7.46
CA GLY A 46 -3.60 -13.15 -6.03
C GLY A 46 -2.89 -14.47 -5.67
N LYS A 47 -3.26 -15.59 -6.28
CA LYS A 47 -2.57 -16.87 -6.13
C LYS A 47 -1.13 -16.77 -6.62
N LEU A 48 -0.93 -16.21 -7.81
CA LEU A 48 0.38 -16.01 -8.39
C LEU A 48 1.25 -15.10 -7.50
N ALA A 49 0.72 -13.97 -7.05
CA ALA A 49 1.42 -13.06 -6.13
C ALA A 49 1.82 -13.77 -4.83
N LYS A 50 0.94 -14.64 -4.30
CA LYS A 50 1.19 -15.41 -3.08
C LYS A 50 2.37 -16.37 -3.24
N GLU A 51 2.49 -17.07 -4.36
CA GLU A 51 3.61 -17.98 -4.65
C GLU A 51 4.97 -17.26 -4.58
N TYR A 52 5.06 -16.06 -5.18
CA TYR A 52 6.27 -15.24 -5.10
C TYR A 52 6.58 -14.76 -3.69
N ILE A 53 5.58 -14.28 -2.96
CA ILE A 53 5.74 -13.76 -1.59
C ILE A 53 6.12 -14.90 -0.63
N ASP A 54 5.49 -16.06 -0.74
CA ASP A 54 5.79 -17.22 0.10
C ASP A 54 7.20 -17.77 -0.19
N ALA A 55 7.68 -17.65 -1.43
CA ALA A 55 9.05 -17.97 -1.82
C ALA A 55 10.08 -16.88 -1.45
N GLY A 56 9.66 -15.76 -0.81
CA GLY A 56 10.52 -14.62 -0.48
C GLY A 56 11.01 -13.82 -1.70
N LYS A 57 10.31 -13.94 -2.82
CA LYS A 57 10.64 -13.25 -4.08
C LYS A 57 9.75 -12.02 -4.27
N LEU A 58 10.24 -11.08 -5.08
CA LEU A 58 9.41 -9.95 -5.52
C LEU A 58 8.33 -10.45 -6.49
N VAL A 59 7.14 -9.91 -6.34
CA VAL A 59 6.04 -10.14 -7.29
C VAL A 59 6.42 -9.50 -8.63
N PRO A 60 6.30 -10.21 -9.77
CA PRO A 60 6.62 -9.67 -11.09
C PRO A 60 5.84 -8.39 -11.41
N ASP A 61 6.49 -7.46 -12.11
CA ASP A 61 5.90 -6.17 -12.47
C ASP A 61 4.59 -6.33 -13.25
N GLU A 62 4.49 -7.32 -14.14
CA GLU A 62 3.28 -7.59 -14.92
C GLU A 62 2.08 -7.91 -14.04
N VAL A 63 2.30 -8.67 -12.95
CA VAL A 63 1.23 -9.04 -11.99
C VAL A 63 0.76 -7.80 -11.25
N VAL A 64 1.69 -6.99 -10.75
CA VAL A 64 1.37 -5.74 -10.04
C VAL A 64 0.65 -4.77 -10.95
N VAL A 65 1.16 -4.58 -12.16
CA VAL A 65 0.56 -3.71 -13.19
C VAL A 65 -0.84 -4.20 -13.56
N GLY A 66 -1.04 -5.51 -13.71
CA GLY A 66 -2.35 -6.09 -14.01
C GLY A 66 -3.39 -5.74 -12.94
N ILE A 67 -3.05 -5.94 -11.67
CA ILE A 67 -3.92 -5.61 -10.54
C ILE A 67 -4.23 -4.10 -10.48
N VAL A 68 -3.22 -3.26 -10.72
CA VAL A 68 -3.42 -1.80 -10.73
C VAL A 68 -4.32 -1.36 -11.88
N LYS A 69 -4.13 -1.88 -13.10
CA LYS A 69 -4.97 -1.57 -14.26
C LYS A 69 -6.43 -1.95 -14.02
N GLU A 70 -6.68 -3.15 -13.49
CA GLU A 70 -8.02 -3.59 -13.14
C GLU A 70 -8.69 -2.64 -12.13
N ARG A 71 -7.96 -2.22 -11.10
CA ARG A 71 -8.46 -1.27 -10.09
C ARG A 71 -8.74 0.11 -10.67
N LEU A 72 -7.86 0.63 -11.54
CA LEU A 72 -8.02 1.95 -12.17
C LEU A 72 -9.19 2.01 -13.15
N SER A 73 -9.68 0.87 -13.63
CA SER A 73 -10.87 0.81 -14.51
C SER A 73 -12.20 0.98 -13.77
N GLN A 74 -12.20 0.96 -12.45
CA GLN A 74 -13.42 1.09 -11.65
C GLN A 74 -13.94 2.54 -11.64
N ASP A 75 -15.26 2.70 -11.46
CA ASP A 75 -15.94 3.98 -11.57
C ASP A 75 -15.48 5.03 -10.56
N ASP A 76 -15.11 4.62 -9.37
CA ASP A 76 -14.62 5.50 -8.31
C ASP A 76 -13.27 6.15 -8.62
N CYS A 77 -12.52 5.60 -9.57
CA CYS A 77 -11.25 6.17 -10.04
C CYS A 77 -11.41 7.25 -11.12
N LYS A 78 -12.59 7.41 -11.70
CA LYS A 78 -12.82 8.36 -12.80
C LYS A 78 -12.59 9.82 -12.39
N ASN A 79 -12.92 10.17 -11.15
CA ASN A 79 -12.77 11.54 -10.62
C ASN A 79 -11.35 11.84 -10.10
N GLY A 80 -10.49 10.84 -10.11
CA GLY A 80 -9.12 10.92 -9.61
C GLY A 80 -8.80 9.86 -8.56
N PHE A 81 -7.53 9.75 -8.22
CA PHE A 81 -7.04 8.76 -7.28
C PHE A 81 -5.67 9.13 -6.71
N ILE A 82 -5.27 8.43 -5.67
CA ILE A 82 -3.92 8.48 -5.08
C ILE A 82 -3.33 7.08 -5.19
N LEU A 83 -2.21 6.93 -5.93
CA LEU A 83 -1.43 5.70 -5.95
C LEU A 83 -0.46 5.69 -4.76
N ASP A 84 -0.60 4.76 -3.84
CA ASP A 84 0.32 4.54 -2.71
C ASP A 84 1.14 3.27 -2.92
N GLY A 85 2.46 3.45 -3.05
CA GLY A 85 3.41 2.37 -3.23
C GLY A 85 3.45 1.77 -4.65
N PHE A 86 3.04 2.54 -5.65
CA PHE A 86 3.16 2.24 -7.07
C PHE A 86 3.32 3.55 -7.87
N PRO A 87 4.19 3.62 -8.92
CA PRO A 87 5.14 2.58 -9.32
C PRO A 87 6.31 2.44 -8.34
N ARG A 88 7.01 1.29 -8.36
CA ARG A 88 8.26 1.06 -7.60
C ARG A 88 9.45 0.75 -8.50
N THR A 89 9.19 0.50 -9.77
CA THR A 89 10.20 0.21 -10.80
C THR A 89 9.94 1.06 -12.03
N ILE A 90 10.96 1.23 -12.86
CA ILE A 90 10.84 1.93 -14.15
C ILE A 90 9.83 1.22 -15.06
N PRO A 91 9.86 -0.11 -15.24
CA PRO A 91 8.86 -0.81 -16.05
C PRO A 91 7.41 -0.59 -15.58
N GLN A 92 7.18 -0.51 -14.27
CA GLN A 92 5.85 -0.18 -13.73
C GLN A 92 5.41 1.25 -14.11
N ALA A 93 6.33 2.22 -14.06
CA ALA A 93 6.03 3.60 -14.46
C ALA A 93 5.73 3.70 -15.97
N GLU A 94 6.52 3.02 -16.79
CA GLU A 94 6.31 2.95 -18.25
C GLU A 94 4.96 2.29 -18.59
N ALA A 95 4.61 1.20 -17.89
CA ALA A 95 3.34 0.51 -18.07
C ALA A 95 2.12 1.38 -17.69
N LEU A 96 2.28 2.26 -16.68
CA LEU A 96 1.25 3.24 -16.30
C LEU A 96 1.06 4.28 -17.39
N GLY A 97 2.16 4.83 -17.94
CA GLY A 97 2.14 5.76 -19.07
C GLY A 97 1.55 5.13 -20.34
N ALA A 98 1.97 3.90 -20.69
CA ALA A 98 1.44 3.15 -21.82
C ALA A 98 -0.06 2.84 -21.70
N ALA A 99 -0.60 2.78 -20.48
CA ALA A 99 -2.03 2.67 -20.24
C ALA A 99 -2.81 3.99 -20.41
N GLY A 100 -2.15 5.08 -20.81
CA GLY A 100 -2.77 6.39 -20.99
C GLY A 100 -3.14 7.08 -19.68
N VAL A 101 -2.54 6.68 -18.56
CA VAL A 101 -2.81 7.28 -17.26
C VAL A 101 -1.91 8.51 -17.06
N GLU A 102 -2.48 9.68 -17.23
CA GLU A 102 -1.81 10.94 -16.93
C GLU A 102 -1.84 11.22 -15.43
N ILE A 103 -0.69 11.56 -14.83
CA ILE A 103 -0.52 11.89 -13.42
C ILE A 103 -0.32 13.38 -13.25
N ASP A 104 -1.15 14.01 -12.41
CA ASP A 104 -1.08 15.46 -12.15
C ASP A 104 0.12 15.83 -11.29
N LYS A 105 0.40 15.07 -10.22
CA LYS A 105 1.49 15.33 -9.28
C LYS A 105 2.07 14.04 -8.71
N VAL A 106 3.38 14.07 -8.47
CA VAL A 106 4.11 13.06 -7.69
C VAL A 106 4.63 13.72 -6.43
N LEU A 107 4.30 13.15 -5.27
CA LEU A 107 4.72 13.62 -3.97
C LEU A 107 5.70 12.62 -3.35
N SER A 108 6.94 13.01 -3.15
CA SER A 108 7.95 12.20 -2.45
C SER A 108 8.00 12.58 -0.97
N LEU A 109 7.83 11.60 -0.09
CA LEU A 109 7.98 11.77 1.34
C LEU A 109 9.40 11.36 1.74
N GLU A 110 10.22 12.32 2.08
CA GLU A 110 11.57 12.12 2.57
C GLU A 110 11.55 12.19 4.10
N VAL A 111 12.12 11.18 4.74
CA VAL A 111 12.15 11.04 6.20
C VAL A 111 13.46 10.37 6.57
N ASP A 112 14.09 10.86 7.63
CA ASP A 112 15.35 10.32 8.14
C ASP A 112 15.24 8.84 8.53
N ASP A 113 16.29 8.07 8.27
CA ASP A 113 16.30 6.63 8.47
C ASP A 113 16.03 6.22 9.92
N GLU A 114 16.52 6.99 10.90
CA GLU A 114 16.28 6.74 12.31
C GLU A 114 14.78 6.81 12.66
N ILE A 115 14.07 7.79 12.08
CA ILE A 115 12.62 7.95 12.23
C ILE A 115 11.89 6.81 11.54
N ILE A 116 12.37 6.37 10.37
CA ILE A 116 11.82 5.21 9.66
C ILE A 116 11.93 3.96 10.51
N VAL A 117 13.10 3.68 11.08
CA VAL A 117 13.33 2.52 11.94
C VAL A 117 12.40 2.54 13.15
N GLU A 118 12.28 3.68 13.85
CA GLU A 118 11.36 3.82 14.99
C GLU A 118 9.90 3.54 14.57
N ARG A 119 9.45 4.09 13.45
CA ARG A 119 8.09 3.90 12.95
C ARG A 119 7.81 2.45 12.57
N LEU A 120 8.75 1.80 11.89
CA LEU A 120 8.59 0.42 11.45
C LEU A 120 8.61 -0.58 12.61
N THR A 121 9.50 -0.40 13.58
CA THR A 121 9.57 -1.26 14.78
C THR A 121 8.31 -1.15 15.64
N GLY A 122 7.72 0.06 15.71
CA GLY A 122 6.48 0.32 16.43
C GLY A 122 5.20 -0.06 15.67
N ARG A 123 5.29 -0.36 14.37
CA ARG A 123 4.12 -0.65 13.52
C ARG A 123 3.42 -1.94 13.93
N ARG A 124 2.10 -1.85 13.94
CA ARG A 124 1.18 -2.98 14.12
C ARG A 124 0.10 -2.92 13.06
N GLU A 125 -0.49 -4.05 12.74
CA GLU A 125 -1.56 -4.14 11.74
C GLU A 125 -2.60 -5.17 12.16
N CYS A 126 -3.86 -4.90 11.86
CA CYS A 126 -4.91 -5.89 12.03
C CYS A 126 -4.81 -6.95 10.94
N LYS A 127 -4.70 -8.22 11.35
CA LYS A 127 -4.63 -9.37 10.43
C LYS A 127 -5.89 -9.53 9.57
N ALA A 128 -7.06 -9.15 10.10
CA ALA A 128 -8.33 -9.32 9.42
C ALA A 128 -8.64 -8.19 8.41
N CYS A 129 -8.52 -6.92 8.82
CA CYS A 129 -8.95 -5.78 8.00
C CYS A 129 -7.80 -4.89 7.51
N GLY A 130 -6.55 -5.16 7.89
CA GLY A 130 -5.39 -4.36 7.47
C GLY A 130 -5.27 -2.98 8.15
N THR A 131 -6.13 -2.64 9.11
CA THR A 131 -6.06 -1.35 9.81
C THR A 131 -4.69 -1.18 10.48
N PRO A 132 -3.95 -0.09 10.18
CA PRO A 132 -2.65 0.15 10.77
C PRO A 132 -2.78 0.73 12.19
N TYR A 133 -1.89 0.28 13.06
CA TYR A 133 -1.67 0.78 14.41
C TYR A 133 -0.19 1.06 14.65
N HIS A 134 0.11 1.77 15.72
CA HIS A 134 1.47 2.04 16.15
C HIS A 134 1.54 2.14 17.66
N ILE A 135 2.57 1.56 18.27
CA ILE A 135 2.71 1.52 19.74
C ILE A 135 2.68 2.91 20.40
N LYS A 136 3.18 3.95 19.73
CA LYS A 136 3.20 5.34 20.23
C LYS A 136 2.12 6.21 19.57
N ASN A 137 2.07 6.23 18.23
CA ASN A 137 1.34 7.27 17.47
C ASN A 137 -0.14 6.93 17.19
N LYS A 138 -0.49 5.65 17.16
CA LYS A 138 -1.86 5.17 16.98
C LYS A 138 -2.04 3.88 17.80
N PRO A 139 -2.14 3.97 19.12
CA PRO A 139 -2.16 2.81 19.99
C PRO A 139 -3.27 1.83 19.65
N VAL A 140 -2.99 0.57 19.94
CA VAL A 140 -3.99 -0.50 19.89
C VAL A 140 -5.07 -0.23 20.92
N PRO A 141 -6.36 -0.47 20.64
CA PRO A 141 -7.43 -0.35 21.64
C PRO A 141 -7.10 -1.13 22.92
N ALA A 142 -7.59 -0.66 24.07
CA ALA A 142 -7.28 -1.21 25.39
C ALA A 142 -7.58 -2.72 25.55
N ASN A 143 -8.52 -3.24 24.75
CA ASN A 143 -8.84 -4.67 24.70
C ASN A 143 -7.85 -5.53 23.89
N GLY A 144 -6.78 -4.94 23.35
CA GLY A 144 -5.77 -5.61 22.54
C GLY A 144 -6.23 -6.05 21.14
N LYS A 145 -7.45 -5.70 20.73
CA LYS A 145 -8.03 -6.09 19.42
C LYS A 145 -8.32 -4.87 18.55
N CYS A 146 -8.36 -5.09 17.25
CA CYS A 146 -8.80 -4.09 16.30
C CYS A 146 -10.28 -3.73 16.52
N VAL A 147 -10.69 -2.56 16.09
CA VAL A 147 -12.11 -2.14 16.09
C VAL A 147 -13.02 -3.09 15.33
N CYS A 148 -12.50 -3.86 14.36
CA CYS A 148 -13.21 -4.93 13.67
C CYS A 148 -13.24 -6.27 14.44
N GLY A 149 -12.65 -6.33 15.65
CA GLY A 149 -12.52 -7.56 16.44
C GLY A 149 -11.31 -8.44 16.08
N GLY A 150 -10.59 -8.12 15.00
CA GLY A 150 -9.45 -8.90 14.50
C GLY A 150 -8.21 -8.79 15.37
N GLU A 151 -7.36 -9.82 15.27
CA GLU A 151 -6.04 -9.90 15.93
C GLU A 151 -5.10 -8.81 15.36
N ILE A 152 -4.32 -8.21 16.26
CA ILE A 152 -3.29 -7.23 15.88
C ILE A 152 -1.93 -7.90 15.95
N ILE A 153 -1.20 -7.82 14.85
CA ILE A 153 0.11 -8.45 14.68
C ILE A 153 1.20 -7.41 14.38
N GLN A 154 2.43 -7.75 14.70
CA GLN A 154 3.59 -7.01 14.25
C GLN A 154 4.00 -7.52 12.87
N ARG A 155 4.17 -6.61 11.92
CA ARG A 155 4.58 -6.92 10.55
C ARG A 155 6.10 -6.96 10.43
N LEU A 156 6.70 -8.11 10.74
CA LEU A 156 8.17 -8.29 10.71
C LEU A 156 8.72 -8.58 9.31
N LYS A 157 7.95 -9.20 8.41
CA LYS A 157 8.44 -9.69 7.11
C LYS A 157 8.78 -8.59 6.10
N GLU A 158 8.30 -7.36 6.26
CA GLU A 158 8.64 -6.26 5.33
C GLU A 158 10.04 -5.67 5.55
N PHE A 159 10.66 -5.94 6.69
CA PHE A 159 12.01 -5.48 6.98
C PHE A 159 13.09 -6.19 6.14
N LEU A 160 12.86 -7.42 5.71
CA LEU A 160 13.88 -8.26 5.08
C LEU A 160 13.85 -8.23 3.54
N VAL A 161 12.80 -7.70 2.92
CA VAL A 161 12.60 -7.75 1.46
C VAL A 161 12.86 -6.40 0.78
N GLN A 162 13.07 -5.31 1.53
CA GLN A 162 13.20 -3.96 0.97
C GLN A 162 14.51 -3.21 1.34
N ILE A 163 15.46 -3.93 1.92
CA ILE A 163 16.84 -3.43 2.09
C ILE A 163 17.75 -4.14 1.02
#